data_228e26572d17433b20d1db19d607db6e
#
_entry.id   228e26572d17433b20d1db19d607db6e
#
_cell.length_a   1.000
_cell.length_b   1.000
_cell.length_c   1.000
_cell.angle_alpha   90.00
_cell.angle_beta   90.00
_cell.angle_gamma   90.00
#
_symmetry.space_group_name_H-M   'P 1'
#
loop_
_entity.id
_entity.type
_entity.pdbx_description
1 polymer ?
#
loop_
_entity_poly.entity_id
_entity_poly.type
_entity_poly.pdbx_seq_one_letter_code
_entity_poly.pdbx_strand_id
1 'polypeptide(L)'
;YTRIDTKKLAGDFEATAEVRTAVTGDSLKEFFYELNRIRDEKVSDAEIEDAKNFLTGVFPIRAETQEGLTNLIVNQQLYGLPDDYLQTYRDNVNAITVEDIARVANKYVTPDSMAIVIVGDAAELIPQVRAYSDNIEVFDTDGGKKDIGAYETSEEVETANIAGNWKLMLDFQGQQVPVSLELVQDGDSLKGKLETVLGDGEISDGKIKGKRFSAVAVTEIQGQSVDLNISGAADGDALAGTIEASLLPEALAFTGTREG
;
A
#
# COMPACT_ATOMS: atom_id res chain seq x y z
N TYR A 1 -2.15 1.14 10.96
CA TYR A 1 -2.87 1.03 12.26
C TYR A 1 -3.17 -0.42 12.61
N THR A 2 -3.48 -0.66 13.87
CA THR A 2 -3.99 -1.94 14.35
C THR A 2 -5.39 -1.77 14.93
N ARG A 3 -6.21 -2.82 14.82
CA ARG A 3 -7.57 -2.84 15.34
C ARG A 3 -7.90 -4.21 15.93
N ILE A 4 -8.62 -4.19 17.05
CA ILE A 4 -9.31 -5.38 17.59
C ILE A 4 -10.80 -5.15 17.38
N ASP A 5 -11.43 -6.01 16.61
CA ASP A 5 -12.88 -6.00 16.40
C ASP A 5 -13.52 -7.13 17.18
N THR A 6 -14.17 -6.76 18.28
CA THR A 6 -14.84 -7.72 19.18
C THR A 6 -16.27 -7.94 18.69
N LYS A 7 -16.57 -9.16 18.24
CA LYS A 7 -17.91 -9.57 17.79
C LYS A 7 -18.45 -10.68 18.70
N LYS A 8 -19.78 -10.85 18.73
CA LYS A 8 -20.43 -11.82 19.61
C LYS A 8 -20.04 -13.28 19.32
N LEU A 9 -19.80 -13.62 18.07
CA LEU A 9 -19.47 -14.99 17.64
C LEU A 9 -17.98 -15.18 17.38
N ALA A 10 -17.37 -14.26 16.69
CA ALA A 10 -15.94 -14.27 16.40
C ALA A 10 -15.45 -12.83 16.30
N GLY A 11 -14.27 -12.56 16.82
CA GLY A 11 -13.57 -11.29 16.66
C GLY A 11 -12.31 -11.49 15.85
N ASP A 12 -11.73 -10.39 15.39
CA ASP A 12 -10.47 -10.38 14.66
C ASP A 12 -9.51 -9.32 15.22
N PHE A 13 -8.24 -9.62 15.10
CA PHE A 13 -7.15 -8.66 15.26
C PHE A 13 -6.57 -8.38 13.88
N GLU A 14 -6.56 -7.14 13.48
CA GLU A 14 -6.11 -6.68 12.18
C GLU A 14 -4.96 -5.68 12.34
N ALA A 15 -3.91 -5.84 11.55
CA ALA A 15 -2.86 -4.85 11.37
C ALA A 15 -2.80 -4.50 9.88
N THR A 16 -2.92 -3.22 9.52
CA THR A 16 -3.02 -2.78 8.14
C THR A 16 -2.22 -1.51 7.88
N ALA A 17 -1.68 -1.37 6.67
CA ALA A 17 -1.03 -0.17 6.17
C ALA A 17 -1.21 -0.05 4.66
N GLU A 18 -1.28 1.16 4.18
CA GLU A 18 -1.19 1.51 2.77
C GLU A 18 0.27 1.89 2.49
N VAL A 19 0.90 1.15 1.59
CA VAL A 19 2.32 1.33 1.27
C VAL A 19 2.54 1.27 -0.24
N ARG A 20 3.63 1.85 -0.71
CA ARG A 20 4.03 1.70 -2.11
C ARG A 20 4.42 0.24 -2.37
N THR A 21 4.06 -0.28 -3.55
CA THR A 21 4.33 -1.66 -3.96
C THR A 21 5.77 -2.08 -3.74
N ALA A 22 6.73 -1.22 -4.07
CA ALA A 22 8.17 -1.51 -3.96
C ALA A 22 8.68 -1.76 -2.53
N VAL A 23 7.92 -1.35 -1.49
CA VAL A 23 8.32 -1.50 -0.07
C VAL A 23 7.40 -2.45 0.70
N THR A 24 6.58 -3.22 0.01
CA THR A 24 5.65 -4.17 0.65
C THR A 24 6.37 -5.21 1.49
N GLY A 25 7.46 -5.80 0.98
CA GLY A 25 8.26 -6.78 1.72
C GLY A 25 8.89 -6.19 2.98
N ASP A 26 9.43 -4.98 2.91
CA ASP A 26 9.98 -4.28 4.07
C ASP A 26 8.88 -3.96 5.10
N SER A 27 7.69 -3.56 4.63
CA SER A 27 6.54 -3.31 5.52
C SER A 27 6.09 -4.58 6.23
N LEU A 28 6.02 -5.72 5.54
CA LEU A 28 5.72 -7.01 6.17
C LEU A 28 6.76 -7.36 7.24
N LYS A 29 8.04 -7.12 6.98
CA LYS A 29 9.11 -7.33 7.96
C LYS A 29 8.87 -6.52 9.23
N GLU A 30 8.50 -5.25 9.11
CA GLU A 30 8.19 -4.40 10.25
C GLU A 30 6.91 -4.86 10.99
N PHE A 31 5.87 -5.28 10.27
CA PHE A 31 4.68 -5.87 10.91
C PHE A 31 5.04 -7.08 11.76
N PHE A 32 5.77 -8.05 11.23
CA PHE A 32 6.17 -9.23 11.98
C PHE A 32 7.12 -8.90 13.13
N TYR A 33 8.01 -7.93 12.96
CA TYR A 33 8.87 -7.45 14.02
C TYR A 33 8.06 -6.89 15.19
N GLU A 34 7.13 -5.98 14.94
CA GLU A 34 6.32 -5.35 15.98
C GLU A 34 5.32 -6.33 16.64
N LEU A 35 4.75 -7.25 15.87
CA LEU A 35 3.86 -8.29 16.40
C LEU A 35 4.60 -9.28 17.30
N ASN A 36 5.84 -9.62 16.98
CA ASN A 36 6.68 -10.43 17.85
C ASN A 36 7.15 -9.63 19.07
N ARG A 37 7.54 -8.37 18.87
CA ARG A 37 8.01 -7.51 19.96
C ARG A 37 6.98 -7.36 21.08
N ILE A 38 5.69 -7.12 20.77
CA ILE A 38 4.66 -6.99 21.80
C ILE A 38 4.42 -8.29 22.59
N ARG A 39 4.78 -9.43 22.02
CA ARG A 39 4.72 -10.74 22.73
C ARG A 39 5.94 -10.99 23.59
N ASP A 40 7.12 -10.68 23.06
CA ASP A 40 8.40 -11.10 23.61
C ASP A 40 8.99 -10.05 24.57
N GLU A 41 8.62 -8.79 24.39
CA GLU A 41 9.08 -7.67 25.19
C GLU A 41 7.93 -7.08 26.01
N LYS A 42 8.25 -6.60 27.21
CA LYS A 42 7.29 -5.87 28.02
C LYS A 42 7.19 -4.43 27.51
N VAL A 43 5.97 -3.93 27.37
CA VAL A 43 5.73 -2.50 27.12
C VAL A 43 6.28 -1.67 28.29
N SER A 44 6.74 -0.46 28.00
CA SER A 44 7.23 0.45 29.03
C SER A 44 6.07 1.03 29.87
N ASP A 45 6.39 1.47 31.09
CA ASP A 45 5.41 2.14 31.94
C ASP A 45 4.83 3.40 31.29
N ALA A 46 5.61 4.10 30.49
CA ALA A 46 5.15 5.28 29.75
C ALA A 46 4.13 4.91 28.65
N GLU A 47 4.38 3.86 27.88
CA GLU A 47 3.46 3.41 26.81
C GLU A 47 2.11 2.94 27.39
N ILE A 48 2.13 2.19 28.50
CA ILE A 48 0.88 1.74 29.13
C ILE A 48 0.12 2.92 29.76
N GLU A 49 0.81 3.90 30.34
CA GLU A 49 0.19 5.09 30.89
C GLU A 49 -0.47 5.93 29.80
N ASP A 50 0.22 6.17 28.69
CA ASP A 50 -0.32 6.89 27.55
C ASP A 50 -1.56 6.20 26.97
N ALA A 51 -1.53 4.88 26.81
CA ALA A 51 -2.68 4.11 26.35
C ALA A 51 -3.88 4.20 27.31
N LYS A 52 -3.65 4.09 28.62
CA LYS A 52 -4.69 4.26 29.63
C LYS A 52 -5.30 5.66 29.61
N ASN A 53 -4.45 6.69 29.54
CA ASN A 53 -4.88 8.09 29.49
C ASN A 53 -5.74 8.35 28.23
N PHE A 54 -5.33 7.80 27.10
CA PHE A 54 -6.13 7.90 25.86
C PHE A 54 -7.50 7.23 26.02
N LEU A 55 -7.54 5.96 26.41
CA LEU A 55 -8.78 5.19 26.53
C LEU A 55 -9.74 5.77 27.57
N THR A 56 -9.25 6.15 28.73
CA THR A 56 -10.07 6.73 29.81
C THR A 56 -10.50 8.17 29.51
N GLY A 57 -9.71 8.91 28.72
CA GLY A 57 -10.04 10.26 28.28
C GLY A 57 -11.07 10.30 27.13
N VAL A 58 -10.98 9.38 26.19
CA VAL A 58 -11.95 9.30 25.05
C VAL A 58 -13.29 8.75 25.51
N PHE A 59 -13.34 7.92 26.52
CA PHE A 59 -14.57 7.27 26.99
C PHE A 59 -15.69 8.27 27.37
N PRO A 60 -15.49 9.31 28.21
CA PRO A 60 -16.52 10.27 28.51
C PRO A 60 -16.95 11.10 27.28
N ILE A 61 -16.04 11.42 26.37
CA ILE A 61 -16.36 12.13 25.14
C ILE A 61 -17.34 11.32 24.27
N ARG A 62 -17.14 10.00 24.17
CA ARG A 62 -18.08 9.10 23.48
C ARG A 62 -19.45 9.04 24.16
N ALA A 63 -19.49 9.14 25.47
CA ALA A 63 -20.73 9.10 26.24
C ALA A 63 -21.51 10.43 26.27
N GLU A 64 -20.92 11.54 25.81
CA GLU A 64 -21.54 12.87 25.82
C GLU A 64 -22.70 12.98 24.83
N THR A 65 -22.66 12.26 23.70
CA THR A 65 -23.70 12.32 22.69
C THR A 65 -24.78 11.25 22.93
N GLN A 66 -26.01 11.53 22.51
CA GLN A 66 -27.09 10.55 22.60
C GLN A 66 -26.77 9.27 21.82
N GLU A 67 -26.19 9.41 20.63
CA GLU A 67 -25.77 8.28 19.79
C GLU A 67 -24.65 7.48 20.49
N GLY A 68 -23.63 8.14 20.97
CA GLY A 68 -22.51 7.48 21.66
C GLY A 68 -22.96 6.72 22.91
N LEU A 69 -23.79 7.34 23.74
CA LEU A 69 -24.35 6.69 24.92
C LEU A 69 -25.26 5.52 24.56
N THR A 70 -26.10 5.68 23.52
CA THR A 70 -26.95 4.59 23.04
C THR A 70 -26.10 3.40 22.58
N ASN A 71 -25.05 3.64 21.80
CA ASN A 71 -24.15 2.59 21.33
C ASN A 71 -23.44 1.86 22.48
N LEU A 72 -23.00 2.58 23.50
CA LEU A 72 -22.39 1.98 24.71
C LEU A 72 -23.39 1.06 25.43
N ILE A 73 -24.65 1.51 25.63
CA ILE A 73 -25.70 0.71 26.29
C ILE A 73 -26.09 -0.49 25.44
N VAL A 74 -26.26 -0.30 24.13
CA VAL A 74 -26.60 -1.42 23.21
C VAL A 74 -25.50 -2.46 23.23
N ASN A 75 -24.21 -2.06 23.18
CA ASN A 75 -23.08 -2.99 23.25
C ASN A 75 -23.05 -3.72 24.60
N GLN A 76 -23.29 -3.02 25.70
CA GLN A 76 -23.37 -3.65 27.03
C GLN A 76 -24.42 -4.77 27.06
N GLN A 77 -25.61 -4.52 26.53
CA GLN A 77 -26.68 -5.51 26.48
C GLN A 77 -26.41 -6.63 25.46
N LEU A 78 -25.90 -6.28 24.27
CA LEU A 78 -25.62 -7.25 23.21
C LEU A 78 -24.58 -8.29 23.63
N TYR A 79 -23.53 -7.84 24.33
CA TYR A 79 -22.44 -8.69 24.81
C TYR A 79 -22.67 -9.29 26.19
N GLY A 80 -23.78 -8.93 26.86
CA GLY A 80 -24.09 -9.41 28.22
C GLY A 80 -23.06 -8.97 29.24
N LEU A 81 -22.55 -7.74 29.11
CA LEU A 81 -21.59 -7.17 30.06
C LEU A 81 -22.29 -6.82 31.38
N PRO A 82 -21.56 -6.77 32.50
CA PRO A 82 -22.13 -6.43 33.79
C PRO A 82 -22.89 -5.10 33.78
N ASP A 83 -23.90 -4.96 34.67
CA ASP A 83 -24.72 -3.74 34.75
C ASP A 83 -23.92 -2.49 35.14
N ASP A 84 -22.82 -2.66 35.86
CA ASP A 84 -21.90 -1.63 36.27
C ASP A 84 -20.70 -1.44 35.34
N TYR A 85 -20.70 -2.11 34.15
CA TYR A 85 -19.58 -2.07 33.21
C TYR A 85 -19.19 -0.65 32.79
N LEU A 86 -20.16 0.18 32.43
CA LEU A 86 -19.90 1.56 32.00
C LEU A 86 -19.37 2.43 33.15
N GLN A 87 -19.84 2.18 34.34
CA GLN A 87 -19.40 2.91 35.56
C GLN A 87 -17.98 2.52 35.96
N THR A 88 -17.62 1.24 35.82
CA THR A 88 -16.32 0.69 36.25
C THR A 88 -15.27 0.68 35.12
N TYR A 89 -15.64 1.03 33.91
CA TYR A 89 -14.78 0.95 32.72
C TYR A 89 -13.42 1.61 32.93
N ARG A 90 -13.42 2.86 33.42
CA ARG A 90 -12.18 3.63 33.60
C ARG A 90 -11.29 3.01 34.66
N ASP A 91 -11.87 2.54 35.78
CA ASP A 91 -11.14 1.90 36.86
C ASP A 91 -10.55 0.56 36.40
N ASN A 92 -11.30 -0.21 35.63
CA ASN A 92 -10.83 -1.45 35.04
C ASN A 92 -9.68 -1.22 34.03
N VAL A 93 -9.75 -0.20 33.18
CA VAL A 93 -8.65 0.17 32.28
C VAL A 93 -7.41 0.59 33.06
N ASN A 94 -7.57 1.41 34.10
CA ASN A 94 -6.46 1.87 34.95
C ASN A 94 -5.81 0.72 35.75
N ALA A 95 -6.56 -0.33 36.09
CA ALA A 95 -6.06 -1.48 36.80
C ALA A 95 -5.21 -2.45 35.96
N ILE A 96 -5.23 -2.34 34.60
CA ILE A 96 -4.46 -3.22 33.72
C ILE A 96 -2.96 -3.03 33.96
N THR A 97 -2.23 -4.14 34.06
CA THR A 97 -0.79 -4.17 34.28
C THR A 97 -0.01 -4.51 33.01
N VAL A 98 1.29 -4.26 33.03
CA VAL A 98 2.21 -4.70 31.96
C VAL A 98 2.16 -6.22 31.77
N GLU A 99 2.02 -6.97 32.87
CA GLU A 99 1.87 -8.42 32.86
C GLU A 99 0.59 -8.87 32.17
N ASP A 100 -0.51 -8.14 32.35
CA ASP A 100 -1.77 -8.42 31.66
C ASP A 100 -1.64 -8.22 30.15
N ILE A 101 -0.96 -7.16 29.73
CA ILE A 101 -0.70 -6.91 28.29
C ILE A 101 0.14 -8.07 27.72
N ALA A 102 1.25 -8.42 28.33
CA ALA A 102 2.11 -9.51 27.88
C ALA A 102 1.34 -10.84 27.81
N ARG A 103 0.52 -11.16 28.82
CA ARG A 103 -0.32 -12.36 28.86
C ARG A 103 -1.34 -12.39 27.70
N VAL A 104 -2.00 -11.27 27.44
CA VAL A 104 -3.02 -11.15 26.37
C VAL A 104 -2.35 -11.17 25.00
N ALA A 105 -1.25 -10.46 24.79
CA ALA A 105 -0.48 -10.47 23.55
C ALA A 105 -0.03 -11.90 23.21
N ASN A 106 0.56 -12.62 24.15
CA ASN A 106 0.98 -14.01 23.93
C ASN A 106 -0.18 -14.98 23.64
N LYS A 107 -1.38 -14.66 24.09
CA LYS A 107 -2.56 -15.51 23.84
C LYS A 107 -3.21 -15.25 22.48
N TYR A 108 -3.28 -14.00 22.05
CA TYR A 108 -4.12 -13.61 20.92
C TYR A 108 -3.34 -13.08 19.70
N VAL A 109 -2.13 -12.59 19.89
CA VAL A 109 -1.28 -12.20 18.75
C VAL A 109 -0.46 -13.42 18.32
N THR A 110 -0.86 -14.04 17.22
CA THR A 110 -0.27 -15.30 16.72
C THR A 110 0.28 -15.09 15.31
N PRO A 111 1.45 -14.46 15.13
CA PRO A 111 1.99 -14.12 13.81
C PRO A 111 2.12 -15.33 12.87
N ASP A 112 2.45 -16.50 13.43
CA ASP A 112 2.64 -17.74 12.64
C ASP A 112 1.33 -18.33 12.05
N SER A 113 0.18 -17.83 12.48
CA SER A 113 -1.15 -18.30 12.02
C SER A 113 -2.04 -17.21 11.49
N MET A 114 -1.47 -16.06 11.11
CA MET A 114 -2.21 -14.95 10.52
C MET A 114 -2.41 -15.15 9.02
N ALA A 115 -3.55 -14.67 8.52
CA ALA A 115 -3.75 -14.51 7.09
C ALA A 115 -3.13 -13.17 6.65
N ILE A 116 -2.34 -13.19 5.58
CA ILE A 116 -1.78 -11.98 4.95
C ILE A 116 -2.61 -11.70 3.71
N VAL A 117 -3.25 -10.54 3.65
CA VAL A 117 -4.02 -10.09 2.48
C VAL A 117 -3.36 -8.85 1.92
N ILE A 118 -2.99 -8.89 0.64
CA ILE A 118 -2.30 -7.80 -0.04
C ILE A 118 -3.06 -7.48 -1.33
N VAL A 119 -3.27 -6.18 -1.57
CA VAL A 119 -3.91 -5.68 -2.78
C VAL A 119 -2.90 -4.88 -3.58
N GLY A 120 -2.67 -5.28 -4.83
CA GLY A 120 -1.73 -4.61 -5.73
C GLY A 120 -1.34 -5.47 -6.93
N ASP A 121 -0.27 -5.12 -7.63
CA ASP A 121 0.23 -5.91 -8.77
C ASP A 121 0.87 -7.22 -8.28
N ALA A 122 0.22 -8.34 -8.57
CA ALA A 122 0.66 -9.65 -8.11
C ALA A 122 2.07 -10.03 -8.60
N ALA A 123 2.44 -9.62 -9.82
CA ALA A 123 3.77 -9.93 -10.37
C ALA A 123 4.90 -9.22 -9.61
N GLU A 124 4.65 -8.02 -9.09
CA GLU A 124 5.60 -7.27 -8.27
C GLU A 124 5.59 -7.70 -6.79
N LEU A 125 4.43 -8.15 -6.29
CA LEU A 125 4.22 -8.48 -4.88
C LEU A 125 4.68 -9.89 -4.53
N ILE A 126 4.40 -10.90 -5.38
CA ILE A 126 4.72 -12.30 -5.10
C ILE A 126 6.19 -12.51 -4.69
N PRO A 127 7.20 -11.97 -5.39
CA PRO A 127 8.59 -12.14 -4.98
C PRO A 127 8.88 -11.58 -3.58
N GLN A 128 8.21 -10.51 -3.17
CA GLN A 128 8.41 -9.86 -1.88
C GLN A 128 7.76 -10.63 -0.73
N VAL A 129 6.65 -11.35 -0.99
CA VAL A 129 5.89 -12.05 0.06
C VAL A 129 6.27 -13.52 0.21
N ARG A 130 7.02 -14.09 -0.72
CA ARG A 130 7.52 -15.48 -0.65
C ARG A 130 8.30 -15.82 0.62
N ALA A 131 8.99 -14.85 1.20
CA ALA A 131 9.72 -15.03 2.46
C ALA A 131 8.80 -15.27 3.67
N TYR A 132 7.49 -14.96 3.54
CA TYR A 132 6.50 -15.03 4.63
C TYR A 132 5.50 -16.17 4.46
N SER A 133 5.31 -16.68 3.24
CA SER A 133 4.40 -17.81 3.00
C SER A 133 4.72 -18.51 1.69
N ASP A 134 4.74 -19.85 1.73
CA ASP A 134 4.78 -20.71 0.54
C ASP A 134 3.38 -20.89 -0.08
N ASN A 135 2.32 -20.68 0.70
CA ASN A 135 0.94 -20.82 0.25
C ASN A 135 0.36 -19.46 -0.13
N ILE A 136 0.54 -19.08 -1.39
CA ILE A 136 0.04 -17.83 -1.95
C ILE A 136 -1.09 -18.14 -2.92
N GLU A 137 -2.23 -17.51 -2.73
CA GLU A 137 -3.36 -17.56 -3.66
C GLU A 137 -3.59 -16.19 -4.27
N VAL A 138 -3.81 -16.14 -5.58
CA VAL A 138 -4.05 -14.91 -6.33
C VAL A 138 -5.51 -14.86 -6.78
N PHE A 139 -6.14 -13.72 -6.59
CA PHE A 139 -7.52 -13.46 -7.00
C PHE A 139 -7.58 -12.17 -7.82
N ASP A 140 -8.48 -12.10 -8.80
CA ASP A 140 -8.78 -10.83 -9.47
C ASP A 140 -9.73 -9.94 -8.64
N THR A 141 -10.03 -8.77 -9.15
CA THR A 141 -10.93 -7.80 -8.52
C THR A 141 -12.36 -8.29 -8.34
N ASP A 142 -12.77 -9.30 -9.10
CA ASP A 142 -14.11 -9.92 -9.02
C ASP A 142 -14.12 -11.17 -8.10
N GLY A 143 -12.96 -11.49 -7.49
CA GLY A 143 -12.81 -12.64 -6.61
C GLY A 143 -12.56 -13.97 -7.34
N GLY A 144 -12.28 -13.93 -8.64
CA GLY A 144 -11.92 -15.10 -9.43
C GLY A 144 -10.48 -15.53 -9.16
N LYS A 145 -10.28 -16.79 -8.74
CA LYS A 145 -8.95 -17.35 -8.50
C LYS A 145 -8.14 -17.43 -9.78
N LYS A 146 -6.90 -16.97 -9.74
CA LYS A 146 -5.93 -16.98 -10.84
C LYS A 146 -4.82 -17.99 -10.59
N ASP A 147 -4.23 -18.47 -11.67
CA ASP A 147 -3.03 -19.30 -11.59
C ASP A 147 -1.83 -18.41 -11.21
N ILE A 148 -1.19 -18.73 -10.09
CA ILE A 148 -0.01 -18.01 -9.61
C ILE A 148 1.13 -18.07 -10.62
N GLY A 149 1.27 -19.17 -11.38
CA GLY A 149 2.29 -19.33 -12.42
C GLY A 149 2.24 -18.25 -13.51
N ALA A 150 1.07 -17.64 -13.72
CA ALA A 150 0.94 -16.52 -14.65
C ALA A 150 1.61 -15.22 -14.17
N TYR A 151 1.91 -15.15 -12.85
CA TYR A 151 2.54 -13.99 -12.19
C TYR A 151 3.94 -14.31 -11.67
N GLU A 152 4.31 -15.58 -11.60
CA GLU A 152 5.67 -16.02 -11.32
C GLU A 152 6.47 -15.96 -12.60
N THR A 153 7.10 -14.85 -12.84
CA THR A 153 8.16 -14.81 -13.88
C THR A 153 9.33 -15.69 -13.42
N SER A 154 9.23 -16.98 -13.71
CA SER A 154 10.38 -17.86 -13.77
C SER A 154 11.09 -17.55 -15.07
N GLU A 155 12.00 -16.57 -15.02
CA GLU A 155 13.15 -16.39 -15.88
C GLU A 155 13.66 -14.96 -15.61
N GLU A 156 14.94 -14.78 -15.61
CA GLU A 156 15.55 -13.50 -15.92
C GLU A 156 14.97 -13.08 -17.28
N VAL A 157 13.83 -12.39 -17.24
CA VAL A 157 13.30 -11.77 -18.45
C VAL A 157 14.37 -10.75 -18.82
N GLU A 158 15.11 -11.05 -19.87
CA GLU A 158 16.10 -10.15 -20.43
C GLU A 158 15.45 -8.78 -20.53
N THR A 159 15.96 -7.83 -19.73
CA THR A 159 15.38 -6.49 -19.68
C THR A 159 15.45 -5.87 -21.05
N ALA A 160 14.31 -5.49 -21.61
CA ALA A 160 14.25 -4.91 -22.92
C ALA A 160 15.13 -3.65 -22.99
N ASN A 161 15.89 -3.50 -24.05
CA ASN A 161 16.65 -2.28 -24.26
C ASN A 161 15.75 -1.22 -24.90
N ILE A 162 15.38 -0.22 -24.11
CA ILE A 162 14.56 0.92 -24.56
C ILE A 162 15.35 2.22 -24.66
N ALA A 163 16.69 2.18 -24.56
CA ALA A 163 17.52 3.34 -24.80
C ALA A 163 17.33 3.84 -26.26
N GLY A 164 17.33 5.14 -26.44
CA GLY A 164 17.20 5.79 -27.75
C GLY A 164 16.11 6.83 -27.81
N ASN A 165 15.83 7.28 -29.04
CA ASN A 165 14.82 8.31 -29.28
C ASN A 165 13.50 7.65 -29.70
N TRP A 166 12.43 8.16 -29.11
CA TRP A 166 11.09 7.65 -29.33
C TRP A 166 10.14 8.77 -29.69
N LYS A 167 9.27 8.51 -30.66
CA LYS A 167 8.14 9.37 -30.99
C LYS A 167 6.88 8.78 -30.38
N LEU A 168 6.33 9.46 -29.38
CA LEU A 168 5.09 9.08 -28.73
C LEU A 168 3.93 9.84 -29.35
N MET A 169 2.77 9.19 -29.38
CA MET A 169 1.49 9.79 -29.72
C MET A 169 0.56 9.64 -28.54
N LEU A 170 0.25 10.76 -27.87
CA LEU A 170 -0.68 10.81 -26.75
C LEU A 170 -2.09 11.05 -27.25
N ASP A 171 -3.05 10.30 -26.70
CA ASP A 171 -4.48 10.58 -26.96
C ASP A 171 -4.99 11.57 -25.90
N PHE A 172 -5.22 12.80 -26.34
CA PHE A 172 -5.83 13.84 -25.53
C PHE A 172 -7.20 14.20 -26.10
N GLN A 173 -8.26 13.71 -25.48
CA GLN A 173 -9.66 13.95 -25.88
C GLN A 173 -9.95 13.60 -27.37
N GLY A 174 -9.34 12.52 -27.85
CA GLY A 174 -9.48 12.10 -29.26
C GLY A 174 -8.55 12.82 -30.24
N GLN A 175 -7.66 13.68 -29.76
CA GLN A 175 -6.62 14.31 -30.55
C GLN A 175 -5.26 13.68 -30.27
N GLN A 176 -4.54 13.33 -31.30
CA GLN A 176 -3.19 12.78 -31.20
C GLN A 176 -2.17 13.90 -31.06
N VAL A 177 -1.50 13.95 -29.89
CA VAL A 177 -0.46 14.94 -29.59
C VAL A 177 0.90 14.26 -29.66
N PRO A 178 1.80 14.70 -30.57
CA PRO A 178 3.14 14.14 -30.65
C PRO A 178 4.02 14.62 -29.50
N VAL A 179 4.81 13.69 -28.97
CA VAL A 179 5.79 13.94 -27.91
C VAL A 179 7.07 13.19 -28.25
N SER A 180 8.22 13.84 -28.08
CA SER A 180 9.53 13.21 -28.24
C SER A 180 10.04 12.75 -26.88
N LEU A 181 10.57 11.53 -26.82
CA LEU A 181 11.11 10.94 -25.61
C LEU A 181 12.53 10.40 -25.91
N GLU A 182 13.51 10.91 -25.24
CA GLU A 182 14.89 10.40 -25.26
C GLU A 182 15.13 9.60 -24.00
N LEU A 183 15.55 8.34 -24.12
CA LEU A 183 15.85 7.46 -22.99
C LEU A 183 17.30 6.99 -23.02
N VAL A 184 17.95 7.07 -21.87
CA VAL A 184 19.25 6.47 -21.58
C VAL A 184 19.01 5.36 -20.56
N GLN A 185 19.46 4.15 -20.84
CA GLN A 185 19.29 2.99 -19.96
C GLN A 185 20.65 2.51 -19.46
N ASP A 186 20.73 2.31 -18.14
CA ASP A 186 21.87 1.67 -17.46
C ASP A 186 21.34 0.55 -16.56
N GLY A 187 21.45 -0.69 -17.04
CA GLY A 187 20.80 -1.85 -16.42
C GLY A 187 19.27 -1.67 -16.36
N ASP A 188 18.72 -1.67 -15.16
CA ASP A 188 17.29 -1.48 -14.91
C ASP A 188 16.90 -0.01 -14.70
N SER A 189 17.87 0.91 -14.71
CA SER A 189 17.63 2.34 -14.50
C SER A 189 17.44 3.07 -15.80
N LEU A 190 16.46 4.00 -15.83
CA LEU A 190 16.16 4.86 -16.96
C LEU A 190 16.32 6.32 -16.57
N LYS A 191 16.96 7.09 -17.45
CA LYS A 191 17.01 8.55 -17.42
C LYS A 191 16.69 9.08 -18.81
N GLY A 192 16.32 10.35 -18.89
CA GLY A 192 16.04 10.88 -20.21
C GLY A 192 15.37 12.23 -20.20
N LYS A 193 14.84 12.59 -21.35
CA LYS A 193 14.12 13.84 -21.58
C LYS A 193 12.84 13.59 -22.32
N LEU A 194 11.81 14.33 -21.95
CA LEU A 194 10.52 14.37 -22.62
C LEU A 194 10.32 15.76 -23.19
N GLU A 195 10.12 15.88 -24.48
CA GLU A 195 9.85 17.16 -25.15
C GLU A 195 8.38 17.18 -25.61
N THR A 196 7.64 18.17 -25.12
CA THR A 196 6.23 18.36 -25.43
C THR A 196 5.96 19.77 -25.93
N VAL A 197 4.84 19.97 -26.58
CA VAL A 197 4.38 21.33 -27.00
C VAL A 197 4.08 22.26 -25.82
N LEU A 198 3.99 21.74 -24.60
CA LEU A 198 3.67 22.50 -23.39
C LEU A 198 4.91 22.77 -22.50
N GLY A 199 6.03 22.13 -22.79
CA GLY A 199 7.30 22.26 -22.07
C GLY A 199 8.11 20.96 -22.07
N ASP A 200 9.38 21.08 -21.76
CA ASP A 200 10.30 19.96 -21.69
C ASP A 200 10.32 19.39 -20.26
N GLY A 201 10.44 18.06 -20.15
CA GLY A 201 10.54 17.35 -18.87
C GLY A 201 11.84 16.55 -18.77
N GLU A 202 12.41 16.46 -17.58
CA GLU A 202 13.57 15.64 -17.28
C GLU A 202 13.16 14.39 -16.51
N ILE A 203 13.58 13.22 -16.97
CA ILE A 203 13.39 11.91 -16.32
C ILE A 203 14.64 11.62 -15.51
N SER A 204 14.51 11.65 -14.18
CA SER A 204 15.62 11.40 -13.24
C SER A 204 15.50 10.06 -12.49
N ASP A 205 14.29 9.51 -12.36
CA ASP A 205 14.01 8.27 -11.63
C ASP A 205 13.08 7.38 -12.47
N GLY A 206 13.67 6.66 -13.42
CA GLY A 206 12.97 5.68 -14.23
C GLY A 206 13.54 4.29 -14.00
N LYS A 207 12.68 3.28 -14.15
CA LYS A 207 13.03 1.85 -14.01
C LYS A 207 12.40 1.04 -15.13
N ILE A 208 13.10 -0.02 -15.53
CA ILE A 208 12.59 -1.05 -16.43
C ILE A 208 12.86 -2.43 -15.84
N LYS A 209 11.90 -3.33 -15.92
CA LYS A 209 12.03 -4.73 -15.55
C LYS A 209 11.35 -5.60 -16.58
N GLY A 210 12.14 -6.45 -17.23
CA GLY A 210 11.64 -7.18 -18.39
C GLY A 210 11.19 -6.23 -19.49
N LYS A 211 9.93 -6.28 -19.87
CA LYS A 211 9.34 -5.39 -20.88
C LYS A 211 8.60 -4.18 -20.30
N ARG A 212 8.40 -4.10 -18.98
CA ARG A 212 7.64 -3.02 -18.31
C ARG A 212 8.57 -1.94 -17.80
N PHE A 213 8.18 -0.69 -17.99
CA PHE A 213 8.92 0.45 -17.48
C PHE A 213 8.00 1.45 -16.76
N SER A 214 8.60 2.17 -15.84
CA SER A 214 8.00 3.32 -15.17
C SER A 214 9.03 4.43 -15.03
N ALA A 215 8.59 5.68 -15.11
CA ALA A 215 9.44 6.85 -14.96
C ALA A 215 8.64 8.03 -14.43
N VAL A 216 9.32 8.95 -13.76
CA VAL A 216 8.75 10.25 -13.40
C VAL A 216 9.51 11.32 -14.18
N ALA A 217 8.77 12.09 -14.98
CA ALA A 217 9.31 13.27 -15.65
C ALA A 217 8.81 14.52 -14.94
N VAL A 218 9.73 15.43 -14.61
CA VAL A 218 9.39 16.73 -14.03
C VAL A 218 9.43 17.78 -15.14
N THR A 219 8.31 18.46 -15.36
CA THR A 219 8.19 19.52 -16.39
C THR A 219 7.64 20.82 -15.79
N GLU A 220 7.88 21.93 -16.45
CA GLU A 220 7.28 23.22 -16.09
C GLU A 220 6.15 23.57 -17.08
N ILE A 221 4.93 23.67 -16.57
CA ILE A 221 3.76 24.13 -17.32
C ILE A 221 3.29 25.45 -16.74
N GLN A 222 3.34 26.50 -17.54
CA GLN A 222 2.94 27.87 -17.13
C GLN A 222 3.64 28.37 -15.85
N GLY A 223 4.91 27.99 -15.64
CA GLY A 223 5.70 28.36 -14.47
C GLY A 223 5.40 27.55 -13.20
N GLN A 224 4.66 26.46 -13.30
CA GLN A 224 4.44 25.48 -12.23
C GLN A 224 5.13 24.18 -12.56
N SER A 225 5.87 23.63 -11.59
CA SER A 225 6.47 22.30 -11.72
C SER A 225 5.38 21.23 -11.61
N VAL A 226 5.34 20.30 -12.56
CA VAL A 226 4.37 19.22 -12.67
C VAL A 226 5.09 17.90 -12.84
N ASP A 227 4.75 16.93 -11.99
CA ASP A 227 5.25 15.57 -12.11
C ASP A 227 4.35 14.78 -13.05
N LEU A 228 4.98 14.15 -14.05
CA LEU A 228 4.36 13.25 -15.01
C LEU A 228 4.78 11.82 -14.68
N ASN A 229 3.85 11.01 -14.17
CA ASN A 229 4.09 9.59 -13.94
C ASN A 229 3.84 8.83 -15.25
N ILE A 230 4.88 8.26 -15.80
CA ILE A 230 4.86 7.51 -17.05
C ILE A 230 4.98 6.03 -16.72
N SER A 231 4.07 5.21 -17.25
CA SER A 231 4.14 3.76 -17.10
C SER A 231 3.78 3.08 -18.42
N GLY A 232 4.45 1.97 -18.74
CA GLY A 232 4.19 1.31 -19.99
C GLY A 232 4.96 0.01 -20.18
N ALA A 233 4.81 -0.54 -21.39
CA ALA A 233 5.51 -1.73 -21.83
C ALA A 233 6.18 -1.49 -23.18
N ALA A 234 7.31 -2.18 -23.38
CA ALA A 234 8.08 -2.20 -24.62
C ALA A 234 7.89 -3.53 -25.35
N ASP A 235 7.72 -3.48 -26.65
CA ASP A 235 7.71 -4.64 -27.53
C ASP A 235 8.51 -4.35 -28.79
N GLY A 236 9.80 -4.66 -28.74
CA GLY A 236 10.78 -4.31 -29.77
C GLY A 236 10.91 -2.79 -29.93
N ASP A 237 10.55 -2.27 -31.09
CA ASP A 237 10.59 -0.84 -31.42
C ASP A 237 9.25 -0.11 -31.16
N ALA A 238 8.36 -0.71 -30.37
CA ALA A 238 7.10 -0.11 -29.96
C ALA A 238 7.03 0.06 -28.42
N LEU A 239 6.47 1.20 -27.99
CA LEU A 239 6.08 1.46 -26.61
C LEU A 239 4.57 1.68 -26.54
N ALA A 240 3.95 1.24 -25.44
CA ALA A 240 2.56 1.57 -25.15
C ALA A 240 2.40 1.75 -23.63
N GLY A 241 1.57 2.70 -23.22
CA GLY A 241 1.39 2.98 -21.80
C GLY A 241 0.48 4.16 -21.51
N THR A 242 0.64 4.71 -20.31
CA THR A 242 -0.13 5.85 -19.80
C THR A 242 0.79 6.89 -19.17
N ILE A 243 0.36 8.15 -19.25
CA ILE A 243 0.95 9.29 -18.53
C ILE A 243 -0.12 9.85 -17.60
N GLU A 244 0.21 9.94 -16.33
CA GLU A 244 -0.63 10.56 -15.31
C GLU A 244 0.03 11.84 -14.80
N ALA A 245 -0.74 12.89 -14.60
CA ALA A 245 -0.26 14.13 -14.01
C ALA A 245 -1.29 14.68 -13.01
N SER A 246 -0.82 15.34 -11.95
CA SER A 246 -1.68 15.93 -10.90
C SER A 246 -2.68 16.98 -11.42
N LEU A 247 -2.41 17.56 -12.58
CA LEU A 247 -3.26 18.56 -13.23
C LEU A 247 -4.25 17.97 -14.25
N LEU A 248 -4.16 16.66 -14.54
CA LEU A 248 -5.03 15.98 -15.49
C LEU A 248 -6.10 15.18 -14.76
N PRO A 249 -7.36 15.24 -15.19
CA PRO A 249 -8.45 14.50 -14.55
C PRO A 249 -8.40 12.99 -14.82
N GLU A 250 -7.72 12.56 -15.88
CA GLU A 250 -7.60 11.17 -16.32
C GLU A 250 -6.20 10.91 -16.88
N ALA A 251 -5.75 9.63 -16.79
CA ALA A 251 -4.52 9.17 -17.41
C ALA A 251 -4.60 9.25 -18.94
N LEU A 252 -3.55 9.76 -19.59
CA LEU A 252 -3.46 9.83 -21.03
C LEU A 252 -2.79 8.58 -21.58
N ALA A 253 -3.47 7.84 -22.44
CA ALA A 253 -2.86 6.71 -23.14
C ALA A 253 -1.89 7.20 -24.21
N PHE A 254 -0.78 6.48 -24.38
CA PHE A 254 0.15 6.74 -25.48
C PHE A 254 0.58 5.46 -26.20
N THR A 255 0.96 5.62 -27.45
CA THR A 255 1.74 4.66 -28.23
C THR A 255 3.00 5.33 -28.72
N GLY A 256 4.09 4.58 -28.82
CA GLY A 256 5.39 5.11 -29.26
C GLY A 256 6.07 4.21 -30.26
N THR A 257 6.86 4.80 -31.12
CA THR A 257 7.75 4.10 -32.05
C THR A 257 9.17 4.64 -31.92
N ARG A 258 10.15 3.73 -31.99
CA ARG A 258 11.56 4.11 -31.95
C ARG A 258 11.93 4.91 -33.20
N GLU A 259 12.63 6.00 -33.03
CA GLU A 259 13.25 6.74 -34.15
C GLU A 259 14.60 6.10 -34.46
N GLY A 260 14.84 5.80 -35.73
CA GLY A 260 16.04 5.16 -36.23
C GLY A 260 17.28 6.06 -36.25
#